data_8ccd7ffdb833a2d406f1cf7550d5090c
#
_entry.id   8ccd7ffdb833a2d406f1cf7550d5090c
#
_cell.length_a   1.000
_cell.length_b   1.000
_cell.length_c   1.000
_cell.angle_alpha   90.00
_cell.angle_beta   90.00
_cell.angle_gamma   90.00
#
_symmetry.space_group_name_H-M   'P 1'
#
loop_
_entity.id
_entity.type
_entity.pdbx_description
1 polymer ?
#
loop_
_entity_poly.entity_id
_entity_poly.type
_entity_poly.pdbx_seq_one_letter_code
_entity_poly.pdbx_strand_id
1 'polypeptide(L)'
;MTSTGLRGVRWHAFESEIWGFIMENKKEWYLEYEIHRNRPGLLGDVASLFGMLGINIVTINGVDNSRRGMLLVTEGSTQMEQLFEIVKTMDNIVVTKLREPKLSDRLAVRHGRYLERDADDKKTFRFIRDEIGLLVDFMAELYKKDGHKLIGIRGLPRVGKTESIIASSVCANKRWVFISSTLLRQTIRSQLAEDEFSDDHVFIIDGVVSTRRATEKHWELLRQVMRMPVTKVVEHPDIFCQGTEYTLDDFDYIIELRNHPDEEITYEVVEADSFNNDFN
;
A
#
# COMPACT_ATOMS: atom_id res chain seq x y z
N MET A 1 19.55 8.26 -46.73
CA MET A 1 19.49 8.93 -45.43
C MET A 1 18.05 8.89 -44.98
N THR A 2 17.55 8.30 -43.97
CA THR A 2 17.96 7.37 -42.91
C THR A 2 16.64 6.85 -42.34
N SER A 3 16.37 5.57 -42.47
CA SER A 3 15.17 4.92 -41.92
C SER A 3 15.60 4.19 -40.65
N THR A 4 15.61 4.87 -39.50
CA THR A 4 15.95 4.26 -38.20
C THR A 4 15.18 4.92 -37.06
N GLY A 5 13.86 4.77 -37.01
CA GLY A 5 13.06 5.35 -35.93
C GLY A 5 11.79 4.61 -35.53
N LEU A 6 11.38 3.57 -36.26
CA LEU A 6 10.05 2.97 -36.07
C LEU A 6 10.04 1.51 -35.60
N ARG A 7 11.18 0.90 -35.30
CA ARG A 7 11.22 -0.52 -34.87
C ARG A 7 11.09 -0.70 -33.36
N GLY A 8 11.49 0.26 -32.54
CA GLY A 8 11.48 0.11 -31.07
C GLY A 8 10.10 0.12 -30.43
N VAL A 9 9.20 0.98 -30.92
CA VAL A 9 7.87 1.19 -30.32
C VAL A 9 6.93 0.00 -30.56
N ARG A 10 7.10 -0.72 -31.67
CA ARG A 10 6.24 -1.84 -32.03
C ARG A 10 6.52 -3.12 -31.22
N TRP A 11 7.74 -3.29 -30.71
CA TRP A 11 8.10 -4.45 -29.89
C TRP A 11 7.54 -4.36 -28.49
N HIS A 12 7.57 -3.20 -27.84
CA HIS A 12 7.03 -3.01 -26.49
C HIS A 12 5.50 -3.18 -26.43
N ALA A 13 4.77 -2.72 -27.44
CA ALA A 13 3.31 -2.94 -27.51
C ALA A 13 2.97 -4.42 -27.75
N PHE A 14 3.73 -5.10 -28.60
CA PHE A 14 3.53 -6.52 -28.88
C PHE A 14 3.91 -7.41 -27.68
N GLU A 15 4.98 -7.08 -26.96
CA GLU A 15 5.33 -7.74 -25.71
C GLU A 15 4.26 -7.54 -24.63
N SER A 16 3.73 -6.34 -24.46
CA SER A 16 2.67 -6.10 -23.46
C SER A 16 1.36 -6.83 -23.79
N GLU A 17 0.98 -6.94 -25.06
CA GLU A 17 -0.18 -7.72 -25.51
C GLU A 17 0.03 -9.22 -25.34
N ILE A 18 1.22 -9.75 -25.67
CA ILE A 18 1.56 -11.16 -25.44
C ILE A 18 1.63 -11.47 -23.95
N TRP A 19 2.24 -10.61 -23.13
CA TRP A 19 2.25 -10.77 -21.68
C TRP A 19 0.84 -10.72 -21.08
N GLY A 20 -0.04 -9.83 -21.57
CA GLY A 20 -1.45 -9.79 -21.20
C GLY A 20 -2.18 -11.11 -21.52
N PHE A 21 -2.03 -11.60 -22.74
CA PHE A 21 -2.66 -12.86 -23.20
C PHE A 21 -2.10 -14.11 -22.50
N ILE A 22 -0.79 -14.13 -22.20
CA ILE A 22 -0.15 -15.24 -21.46
C ILE A 22 -0.58 -15.23 -19.98
N MET A 23 -0.90 -14.06 -19.40
CA MET A 23 -1.33 -13.95 -18.00
C MET A 23 -2.83 -14.28 -17.80
N GLU A 24 -3.67 -14.21 -18.84
CA GLU A 24 -5.11 -14.42 -18.75
C GLU A 24 -5.51 -15.85 -18.31
N ASN A 25 -4.60 -16.84 -18.45
CA ASN A 25 -4.81 -18.22 -18.02
C ASN A 25 -3.91 -18.68 -16.86
N LYS A 26 -3.09 -17.81 -16.29
CA LYS A 26 -2.15 -18.19 -15.22
C LYS A 26 -2.76 -17.89 -13.86
N LYS A 27 -2.75 -18.90 -12.99
CA LYS A 27 -3.20 -18.78 -11.60
C LYS A 27 -2.03 -18.51 -10.68
N GLU A 28 -2.18 -17.50 -9.85
CA GLU A 28 -1.18 -17.11 -8.84
C GLU A 28 -1.47 -17.78 -7.49
N TRP A 29 -0.41 -18.21 -6.80
CA TRP A 29 -0.49 -18.90 -5.53
C TRP A 29 0.51 -18.31 -4.53
N TYR A 30 0.13 -18.32 -3.27
CA TYR A 30 1.01 -18.06 -2.15
C TYR A 30 1.28 -19.35 -1.40
N LEU A 31 2.56 -19.71 -1.32
CA LEU A 31 3.06 -20.80 -0.50
C LEU A 31 3.88 -20.21 0.66
N GLU A 32 3.56 -20.63 1.89
CA GLU A 32 4.40 -20.38 3.06
C GLU A 32 4.79 -21.72 3.69
N TYR A 33 6.06 -21.84 4.04
CA TYR A 33 6.56 -23.02 4.71
C TYR A 33 7.54 -22.65 5.84
N GLU A 34 7.58 -23.48 6.84
CA GLU A 34 8.53 -23.42 7.95
C GLU A 34 9.67 -24.42 7.70
N ILE A 35 10.91 -24.02 8.02
CA ILE A 35 12.10 -24.85 7.88
C ILE A 35 12.37 -25.54 9.22
N HIS A 36 12.15 -26.84 9.28
CA HIS A 36 12.44 -27.65 10.47
C HIS A 36 13.90 -28.12 10.53
N ARG A 37 14.47 -28.50 9.37
CA ARG A 37 15.87 -28.91 9.25
C ARG A 37 16.53 -28.13 8.11
N ASN A 38 17.25 -27.08 8.50
CA ASN A 38 18.00 -26.31 7.52
C ASN A 38 19.28 -27.06 7.12
N ARG A 39 19.53 -27.19 5.82
CA ARG A 39 20.76 -27.78 5.27
C ARG A 39 21.18 -27.06 3.99
N PRO A 40 22.47 -27.10 3.65
CA PRO A 40 22.94 -26.61 2.36
C PRO A 40 22.15 -27.30 1.22
N GLY A 41 21.73 -26.52 0.21
CA GLY A 41 20.98 -27.03 -0.95
C GLY A 41 19.47 -27.15 -0.78
N LEU A 42 18.91 -27.00 0.43
CA LEU A 42 17.46 -27.15 0.67
C LEU A 42 16.61 -26.28 -0.27
N LEU A 43 16.98 -25.02 -0.46
CA LEU A 43 16.27 -24.13 -1.38
C LEU A 43 16.37 -24.61 -2.84
N GLY A 44 17.54 -25.14 -3.23
CA GLY A 44 17.75 -25.72 -4.56
C GLY A 44 16.84 -26.94 -4.81
N ASP A 45 16.69 -27.81 -3.79
CA ASP A 45 15.80 -28.99 -3.89
C ASP A 45 14.33 -28.57 -4.03
N VAL A 46 13.89 -27.58 -3.24
CA VAL A 46 12.53 -27.02 -3.34
C VAL A 46 12.30 -26.39 -4.71
N ALA A 47 13.25 -25.60 -5.20
CA ALA A 47 13.15 -24.98 -6.52
C ALA A 47 13.14 -26.01 -7.66
N SER A 48 13.94 -27.06 -7.53
CA SER A 48 13.97 -28.17 -8.50
C SER A 48 12.66 -28.93 -8.55
N LEU A 49 12.05 -29.20 -7.39
CA LEU A 49 10.72 -29.81 -7.30
C LEU A 49 9.67 -28.97 -8.03
N PHE A 50 9.67 -27.64 -7.82
CA PHE A 50 8.73 -26.77 -8.51
C PHE A 50 8.93 -26.78 -10.03
N GLY A 51 10.21 -26.73 -10.47
CA GLY A 51 10.54 -26.82 -11.89
C GLY A 51 10.05 -28.13 -12.52
N MET A 52 10.21 -29.27 -11.84
CA MET A 52 9.71 -30.59 -12.32
C MET A 52 8.19 -30.63 -12.43
N LEU A 53 7.47 -29.90 -11.58
CA LEU A 53 6.01 -29.80 -11.61
C LEU A 53 5.50 -28.71 -12.58
N GLY A 54 6.38 -28.00 -13.28
CA GLY A 54 6.00 -26.88 -14.15
C GLY A 54 5.48 -25.66 -13.40
N ILE A 55 5.86 -25.50 -12.14
CA ILE A 55 5.48 -24.36 -11.30
C ILE A 55 6.57 -23.30 -11.41
N ASN A 56 6.20 -22.07 -11.80
CA ASN A 56 7.13 -20.96 -11.86
C ASN A 56 7.17 -20.20 -10.53
N ILE A 57 8.38 -19.99 -10.01
CA ILE A 57 8.61 -19.15 -8.83
C ILE A 57 8.78 -17.71 -9.29
N VAL A 58 7.84 -16.83 -8.92
CA VAL A 58 7.91 -15.39 -9.21
C VAL A 58 8.86 -14.70 -8.25
N THR A 59 8.73 -14.98 -6.96
CA THR A 59 9.60 -14.43 -5.92
C THR A 59 9.57 -15.31 -4.68
N ILE A 60 10.64 -15.25 -3.89
CA ILE A 60 10.79 -15.92 -2.61
C ILE A 60 11.51 -15.00 -1.62
N ASN A 61 11.06 -15.00 -0.38
CA ASN A 61 11.75 -14.30 0.70
C ASN A 61 11.50 -14.98 2.06
N GLY A 62 12.32 -14.64 3.06
CA GLY A 62 11.95 -14.85 4.44
C GLY A 62 10.78 -13.92 4.80
N VAL A 63 9.74 -14.44 5.42
CA VAL A 63 8.60 -13.63 5.91
C VAL A 63 8.56 -13.56 7.41
N ASP A 64 9.39 -14.37 8.07
CA ASP A 64 9.65 -14.43 9.49
C ASP A 64 10.95 -15.24 9.72
N ASN A 65 11.43 -15.36 10.98
CA ASN A 65 12.70 -15.98 11.32
C ASN A 65 12.89 -17.41 10.75
N SER A 66 11.88 -18.27 10.85
CA SER A 66 11.92 -19.66 10.36
C SER A 66 11.09 -19.90 9.10
N ARG A 67 10.27 -18.93 8.68
CA ARG A 67 9.33 -19.09 7.58
C ARG A 67 9.79 -18.44 6.29
N ARG A 68 9.47 -19.09 5.18
CA ARG A 68 9.69 -18.60 3.81
C ARG A 68 8.35 -18.47 3.11
N GLY A 69 8.15 -17.34 2.46
CA GLY A 69 7.01 -17.10 1.58
C GLY A 69 7.43 -17.10 0.12
N MET A 70 6.60 -17.65 -0.72
CA MET A 70 6.79 -17.69 -2.17
C MET A 70 5.52 -17.26 -2.90
N LEU A 71 5.69 -16.48 -3.96
CA LEU A 71 4.66 -16.26 -4.97
C LEU A 71 4.97 -17.17 -6.15
N LEU A 72 3.99 -17.98 -6.51
CA LEU A 72 4.09 -19.03 -7.54
C LEU A 72 3.05 -18.76 -8.64
N VAL A 73 3.36 -19.18 -9.86
CA VAL A 73 2.43 -19.11 -10.99
C VAL A 73 2.34 -20.49 -11.67
N THR A 74 1.11 -20.92 -11.93
CA THR A 74 0.80 -22.18 -12.61
C THR A 74 -0.18 -21.94 -13.75
N GLU A 75 -0.23 -22.87 -14.70
CA GLU A 75 -1.23 -22.87 -15.77
C GLU A 75 -2.56 -23.52 -15.36
N GLY A 76 -2.60 -24.15 -14.17
CA GLY A 76 -3.79 -24.81 -13.64
C GLY A 76 -3.65 -25.16 -12.16
N SER A 77 -4.66 -25.83 -11.60
CA SER A 77 -4.67 -26.26 -10.18
C SER A 77 -4.00 -27.62 -9.95
N THR A 78 -3.92 -28.46 -10.98
CA THR A 78 -3.41 -29.84 -10.86
C THR A 78 -1.97 -29.90 -10.35
N GLN A 79 -1.11 -28.96 -10.81
CA GLN A 79 0.27 -28.86 -10.33
C GLN A 79 0.34 -28.57 -8.83
N MET A 80 -0.59 -27.73 -8.31
CA MET A 80 -0.63 -27.40 -6.89
C MET A 80 -1.15 -28.55 -6.03
N GLU A 81 -2.08 -29.36 -6.55
CA GLU A 81 -2.54 -30.58 -5.89
C GLU A 81 -1.40 -31.60 -5.78
N GLN A 82 -0.64 -31.82 -6.86
CA GLN A 82 0.54 -32.68 -6.87
C GLN A 82 1.61 -32.16 -5.90
N LEU A 83 1.89 -30.85 -5.93
CA LEU A 83 2.81 -30.23 -4.98
C LEU A 83 2.40 -30.50 -3.54
N PHE A 84 1.10 -30.29 -3.22
CA PHE A 84 0.58 -30.49 -1.86
C PHE A 84 0.77 -31.91 -1.37
N GLU A 85 0.57 -32.93 -2.21
CA GLU A 85 0.81 -34.32 -1.82
C GLU A 85 2.30 -34.64 -1.59
N ILE A 86 3.18 -34.06 -2.43
CA ILE A 86 4.63 -34.27 -2.28
C ILE A 86 5.17 -33.59 -1.01
N VAL A 87 4.80 -32.32 -0.76
CA VAL A 87 5.34 -31.58 0.38
C VAL A 87 4.92 -32.17 1.74
N LYS A 88 3.80 -32.91 1.80
CA LYS A 88 3.40 -33.65 3.01
C LYS A 88 4.40 -34.76 3.38
N THR A 89 5.16 -35.26 2.43
CA THR A 89 6.16 -36.32 2.66
C THR A 89 7.55 -35.77 2.98
N MET A 90 7.73 -34.46 2.98
CA MET A 90 9.03 -33.84 3.22
C MET A 90 9.24 -33.58 4.73
N ASP A 91 10.30 -34.14 5.30
CA ASP A 91 10.64 -33.99 6.74
C ASP A 91 11.35 -32.65 7.06
N ASN A 92 11.88 -31.98 6.04
CA ASN A 92 12.72 -30.78 6.24
C ASN A 92 11.91 -29.47 6.31
N ILE A 93 10.71 -29.47 5.74
CA ILE A 93 9.81 -28.30 5.71
C ILE A 93 8.38 -28.69 6.05
N VAL A 94 7.64 -27.77 6.63
CA VAL A 94 6.20 -27.89 6.85
C VAL A 94 5.49 -26.74 6.17
N VAL A 95 4.59 -27.04 5.23
CA VAL A 95 3.76 -26.02 4.57
C VAL A 95 2.73 -25.50 5.57
N THR A 96 2.77 -24.19 5.83
CA THR A 96 1.85 -23.51 6.74
C THR A 96 0.70 -22.83 5.98
N LYS A 97 0.93 -22.38 4.73
CA LYS A 97 -0.11 -21.79 3.89
C LYS A 97 0.09 -22.19 2.43
N LEU A 98 -1.00 -22.57 1.77
CA LEU A 98 -1.06 -22.75 0.33
C LEU A 98 -2.43 -22.30 -0.17
N ARG A 99 -2.48 -21.14 -0.82
CA ARG A 99 -3.73 -20.48 -1.24
C ARG A 99 -3.46 -19.36 -2.24
N GLU A 100 -4.51 -18.74 -2.74
CA GLU A 100 -4.39 -17.50 -3.50
C GLU A 100 -3.80 -16.38 -2.66
N PRO A 101 -2.87 -15.56 -3.23
CA PRO A 101 -2.16 -14.54 -2.48
C PRO A 101 -3.08 -13.38 -2.10
N LYS A 102 -3.01 -12.96 -0.84
CA LYS A 102 -3.60 -11.70 -0.37
C LYS A 102 -2.58 -10.57 -0.53
N LEU A 103 -3.05 -9.31 -0.43
CA LEU A 103 -2.17 -8.15 -0.43
C LEU A 103 -1.05 -8.27 0.61
N SER A 104 -1.38 -8.68 1.84
CA SER A 104 -0.41 -8.89 2.92
C SER A 104 0.68 -9.91 2.59
N ASP A 105 0.35 -10.94 1.82
CA ASP A 105 1.32 -11.98 1.43
C ASP A 105 2.30 -11.46 0.37
N ARG A 106 1.78 -10.71 -0.63
CA ARG A 106 2.62 -10.07 -1.67
C ARG A 106 3.62 -9.09 -1.05
N LEU A 107 3.16 -8.28 -0.11
CA LEU A 107 4.00 -7.34 0.60
C LEU A 107 4.99 -8.05 1.51
N ALA A 108 4.56 -9.11 2.23
CA ALA A 108 5.44 -9.88 3.09
C ALA A 108 6.59 -10.54 2.30
N VAL A 109 6.30 -11.09 1.12
CA VAL A 109 7.36 -11.66 0.28
C VAL A 109 8.26 -10.59 -0.31
N ARG A 110 7.72 -9.43 -0.69
CA ARG A 110 8.54 -8.33 -1.24
C ARG A 110 9.48 -7.73 -0.20
N HIS A 111 8.99 -7.51 1.02
CA HIS A 111 9.72 -6.78 2.06
C HIS A 111 10.33 -7.68 3.16
N GLY A 112 10.08 -8.99 3.11
CA GLY A 112 10.64 -9.95 4.08
C GLY A 112 9.95 -9.94 5.45
N ARG A 113 8.76 -9.34 5.58
CA ARG A 113 8.00 -9.24 6.83
C ARG A 113 6.52 -8.99 6.58
N TYR A 114 5.68 -9.41 7.51
CA TYR A 114 4.27 -9.07 7.50
C TYR A 114 4.00 -7.63 7.95
N LEU A 115 2.89 -7.09 7.46
CA LEU A 115 2.37 -5.81 7.96
C LEU A 115 1.99 -5.94 9.43
N GLU A 116 2.42 -4.97 10.22
CA GLU A 116 1.96 -4.83 11.58
C GLU A 116 0.56 -4.19 11.60
N ARG A 117 -0.35 -4.82 12.34
CA ARG A 117 -1.71 -4.36 12.48
C ARG A 117 -2.03 -4.19 13.96
N ASP A 118 -2.80 -3.18 14.29
CA ASP A 118 -3.27 -3.01 15.67
C ASP A 118 -4.11 -4.22 16.11
N ALA A 119 -3.97 -4.62 17.36
CA ALA A 119 -4.65 -5.80 17.91
C ALA A 119 -6.15 -5.53 18.10
N ASP A 120 -6.50 -4.33 18.52
CA ASP A 120 -7.86 -3.92 18.88
C ASP A 120 -8.58 -3.27 17.68
N ASP A 121 -7.86 -2.51 16.86
CA ASP A 121 -8.40 -1.86 15.67
C ASP A 121 -7.82 -2.47 14.38
N LYS A 122 -8.56 -3.41 13.78
CA LYS A 122 -8.14 -4.15 12.59
C LYS A 122 -7.94 -3.30 11.34
N LYS A 123 -8.40 -2.04 11.32
CA LYS A 123 -8.18 -1.10 10.21
C LYS A 123 -6.94 -0.23 10.40
N THR A 124 -6.32 -0.24 11.58
CA THR A 124 -5.08 0.49 11.88
C THR A 124 -3.85 -0.36 11.57
N PHE A 125 -2.98 0.18 10.71
CA PHE A 125 -1.71 -0.41 10.31
C PHE A 125 -0.56 0.47 10.79
N ARG A 126 0.48 -0.15 11.35
CA ARG A 126 1.66 0.51 11.91
C ARG A 126 2.87 0.34 11.01
N PHE A 127 3.58 1.44 10.81
CA PHE A 127 4.83 1.49 10.04
C PHE A 127 5.84 2.34 10.78
N ILE A 128 7.12 2.01 10.60
CA ILE A 128 8.22 2.84 11.07
C ILE A 128 8.89 3.54 9.88
N ARG A 129 9.53 4.68 10.13
CA ARG A 129 10.16 5.50 9.10
C ARG A 129 11.18 4.72 8.26
N ASP A 130 11.95 3.84 8.89
CA ASP A 130 12.94 3.01 8.20
C ASP A 130 12.31 2.04 7.19
N GLU A 131 11.00 1.82 7.27
CA GLU A 131 10.21 0.93 6.41
C GLU A 131 9.28 1.70 5.46
N ILE A 132 9.61 2.94 5.17
CA ILE A 132 8.76 3.81 4.33
C ILE A 132 8.45 3.16 2.96
N GLY A 133 9.35 2.33 2.43
CA GLY A 133 9.13 1.57 1.20
C GLY A 133 7.97 0.57 1.32
N LEU A 134 7.82 -0.10 2.46
CA LEU A 134 6.68 -0.99 2.74
C LEU A 134 5.37 -0.20 2.82
N LEU A 135 5.38 0.96 3.49
CA LEU A 135 4.22 1.87 3.54
C LEU A 135 3.82 2.35 2.14
N VAL A 136 4.80 2.79 1.34
CA VAL A 136 4.55 3.27 -0.03
C VAL A 136 3.92 2.18 -0.88
N ASP A 137 4.45 0.96 -0.86
CA ASP A 137 3.89 -0.16 -1.60
C ASP A 137 2.48 -0.55 -1.09
N PHE A 138 2.26 -0.54 0.22
CA PHE A 138 0.94 -0.80 0.81
C PHE A 138 -0.11 0.22 0.32
N MET A 139 0.19 1.50 0.44
CA MET A 139 -0.73 2.56 0.00
C MET A 139 -0.94 2.53 -1.52
N ALA A 140 0.12 2.30 -2.30
CA ALA A 140 0.02 2.19 -3.75
C ALA A 140 -0.95 1.07 -4.18
N GLU A 141 -0.90 -0.09 -3.53
CA GLU A 141 -1.84 -1.17 -3.80
C GLU A 141 -3.30 -0.81 -3.42
N LEU A 142 -3.50 0.02 -2.38
CA LEU A 142 -4.82 0.55 -2.08
C LEU A 142 -5.30 1.52 -3.17
N TYR A 143 -4.42 2.38 -3.69
CA TYR A 143 -4.77 3.39 -4.69
C TYR A 143 -5.07 2.81 -6.08
N LYS A 144 -4.47 1.66 -6.43
CA LYS A 144 -4.75 0.95 -7.69
C LYS A 144 -6.19 0.44 -7.80
N LYS A 145 -6.87 0.24 -6.67
CA LYS A 145 -8.27 -0.19 -6.66
C LYS A 145 -9.15 1.04 -6.79
N ASP A 146 -10.00 1.07 -7.80
CA ASP A 146 -10.96 2.16 -8.00
C ASP A 146 -12.04 2.21 -6.90
N GLY A 147 -12.78 3.30 -6.88
CA GLY A 147 -13.87 3.54 -5.95
C GLY A 147 -13.50 4.39 -4.74
N HIS A 148 -14.48 4.58 -3.88
CA HIS A 148 -14.32 5.36 -2.66
C HIS A 148 -13.35 4.69 -1.70
N LYS A 149 -12.38 5.47 -1.21
CA LYS A 149 -11.52 5.10 -0.07
C LYS A 149 -11.21 6.33 0.73
N LEU A 150 -11.40 6.22 2.03
CA LEU A 150 -11.01 7.23 3.00
C LEU A 150 -9.90 6.67 3.90
N ILE A 151 -8.71 7.23 3.78
CA ILE A 151 -7.51 6.77 4.47
C ILE A 151 -7.02 7.86 5.39
N GLY A 152 -6.88 7.56 6.68
CA GLY A 152 -6.25 8.46 7.65
C GLY A 152 -4.76 8.14 7.81
N ILE A 153 -3.91 9.15 7.89
CA ILE A 153 -2.49 8.96 8.21
C ILE A 153 -2.09 9.77 9.44
N ARG A 154 -1.64 9.08 10.46
CA ARG A 154 -1.16 9.61 11.74
C ARG A 154 0.35 9.62 11.77
N GLY A 155 0.93 10.47 12.59
CA GLY A 155 2.37 10.51 12.85
C GLY A 155 2.84 11.89 13.24
N LEU A 156 3.98 11.96 13.90
CA LEU A 156 4.60 13.21 14.32
C LEU A 156 4.95 14.11 13.11
N PRO A 157 5.16 15.41 13.33
CA PRO A 157 5.66 16.29 12.27
C PRO A 157 6.97 15.76 11.68
N ARG A 158 7.13 15.88 10.35
CA ARG A 158 8.33 15.48 9.58
C ARG A 158 8.65 13.99 9.59
N VAL A 159 7.74 13.12 10.02
CA VAL A 159 7.95 11.66 9.95
C VAL A 159 7.90 11.11 8.53
N GLY A 160 7.36 11.85 7.55
CA GLY A 160 7.29 11.42 6.14
C GLY A 160 5.88 11.14 5.63
N LYS A 161 4.83 11.61 6.29
CA LYS A 161 3.43 11.37 5.87
C LYS A 161 3.16 11.81 4.44
N THR A 162 3.32 13.09 4.16
CA THR A 162 3.03 13.68 2.84
C THR A 162 3.89 13.06 1.74
N GLU A 163 5.18 12.84 2.02
CA GLU A 163 6.11 12.19 1.10
C GLU A 163 5.64 10.76 0.74
N SER A 164 5.17 10.01 1.74
CA SER A 164 4.64 8.65 1.52
C SER A 164 3.38 8.67 0.64
N ILE A 165 2.46 9.62 0.86
CA ILE A 165 1.24 9.77 0.07
C ILE A 165 1.58 10.05 -1.40
N ILE A 166 2.49 11.00 -1.64
CA ILE A 166 2.91 11.36 -3.00
C ILE A 166 3.62 10.19 -3.67
N ALA A 167 4.60 9.57 -2.99
CA ALA A 167 5.33 8.43 -3.53
C ALA A 167 4.40 7.27 -3.88
N SER A 168 3.43 6.97 -3.02
CA SER A 168 2.42 5.94 -3.26
C SER A 168 1.52 6.26 -4.47
N SER A 169 1.16 7.54 -4.65
CA SER A 169 0.39 7.98 -5.83
C SER A 169 1.18 7.75 -7.12
N VAL A 170 2.47 8.10 -7.12
CA VAL A 170 3.36 7.83 -8.27
C VAL A 170 3.48 6.33 -8.55
N CYS A 171 3.70 5.51 -7.50
CA CYS A 171 3.79 4.05 -7.65
C CYS A 171 2.48 3.40 -8.13
N ALA A 172 1.35 4.02 -7.84
CA ALA A 172 0.04 3.60 -8.33
C ALA A 172 -0.31 4.14 -9.73
N ASN A 173 0.55 4.96 -10.34
CA ASN A 173 0.29 5.71 -11.55
C ASN A 173 -0.97 6.61 -11.44
N LYS A 174 -1.18 7.21 -10.26
CA LYS A 174 -2.24 8.18 -9.98
C LYS A 174 -1.64 9.58 -9.84
N ARG A 175 -2.40 10.60 -10.18
CA ARG A 175 -2.08 11.99 -9.88
C ARG A 175 -2.47 12.31 -8.44
N TRP A 176 -2.02 13.42 -7.90
CA TRP A 176 -2.42 13.86 -6.58
C TRP A 176 -2.84 15.33 -6.58
N VAL A 177 -3.82 15.65 -5.74
CA VAL A 177 -4.37 17.01 -5.59
C VAL A 177 -4.43 17.36 -4.12
N PHE A 178 -3.74 18.42 -3.72
CA PHE A 178 -3.89 18.97 -2.38
C PHE A 178 -5.17 19.80 -2.29
N ILE A 179 -6.08 19.40 -1.42
CA ILE A 179 -7.24 20.21 -1.03
C ILE A 179 -6.82 21.23 0.04
N SER A 180 -6.00 20.78 0.98
CA SER A 180 -5.33 21.58 1.99
C SER A 180 -3.94 21.01 2.28
N SER A 181 -2.99 21.86 2.68
CA SER A 181 -1.62 21.43 2.99
C SER A 181 -0.89 22.43 3.86
N THR A 182 -0.21 21.95 4.89
CA THR A 182 0.74 22.72 5.66
C THR A 182 2.04 22.97 4.88
N LEU A 183 2.51 21.98 4.11
CA LEU A 183 3.76 22.07 3.36
C LEU A 183 3.71 23.08 2.22
N LEU A 184 2.60 23.17 1.51
CA LEU A 184 2.41 24.10 0.42
C LEU A 184 1.90 25.47 0.91
N ARG A 185 2.66 26.14 1.78
CA ARG A 185 2.34 27.47 2.33
C ARG A 185 0.94 27.57 2.92
N GLN A 186 0.49 26.50 3.59
CA GLN A 186 -0.86 26.39 4.15
C GLN A 186 -1.96 26.60 3.11
N THR A 187 -1.77 26.02 1.93
CA THR A 187 -2.74 26.08 0.84
C THR A 187 -4.09 25.56 1.28
N ILE A 188 -5.13 26.36 1.02
CA ILE A 188 -6.54 26.01 1.18
C ILE A 188 -7.21 26.25 -0.17
N ARG A 189 -7.73 25.21 -0.79
CA ARG A 189 -8.44 25.34 -2.05
C ARG A 189 -9.93 25.57 -1.82
N SER A 190 -10.54 26.31 -2.74
CA SER A 190 -11.98 26.59 -2.77
C SER A 190 -12.67 26.02 -3.99
N GLN A 191 -11.91 25.46 -4.95
CA GLN A 191 -12.42 24.85 -6.16
C GLN A 191 -11.40 23.89 -6.78
N LEU A 192 -11.88 22.93 -7.56
CA LEU A 192 -11.07 22.05 -8.42
C LEU A 192 -11.08 22.56 -9.86
N ALA A 193 -10.03 22.26 -10.62
CA ALA A 193 -10.03 22.39 -12.07
C ALA A 193 -10.87 21.25 -12.69
N GLU A 194 -11.36 21.43 -13.92
CA GLU A 194 -12.22 20.44 -14.57
C GLU A 194 -11.55 19.06 -14.73
N ASP A 195 -10.24 19.04 -15.02
CA ASP A 195 -9.44 17.83 -15.18
C ASP A 195 -9.12 17.12 -13.85
N GLU A 196 -9.35 17.76 -12.71
CA GLU A 196 -9.15 17.17 -11.39
C GLU A 196 -10.35 16.35 -10.89
N PHE A 197 -11.51 16.41 -11.57
CA PHE A 197 -12.69 15.59 -11.28
C PHE A 197 -12.55 14.20 -11.93
N SER A 198 -11.53 13.45 -11.54
CA SER A 198 -11.21 12.15 -12.12
C SER A 198 -10.82 11.16 -11.03
N ASP A 199 -11.11 9.87 -11.25
CA ASP A 199 -10.70 8.75 -10.40
C ASP A 199 -9.19 8.45 -10.48
N ASP A 200 -8.50 9.09 -11.44
CA ASP A 200 -7.03 9.06 -11.54
C ASP A 200 -6.32 9.88 -10.46
N HIS A 201 -7.08 10.59 -9.61
CA HIS A 201 -6.51 11.46 -8.60
C HIS A 201 -6.65 10.88 -7.18
N VAL A 202 -5.61 11.10 -6.38
CA VAL A 202 -5.61 10.94 -4.92
C VAL A 202 -5.73 12.33 -4.30
N PHE A 203 -6.79 12.57 -3.52
CA PHE A 203 -7.01 13.84 -2.87
C PHE A 203 -6.38 13.86 -1.48
N ILE A 204 -5.55 14.87 -1.21
CA ILE A 204 -4.79 15.01 0.02
C ILE A 204 -5.39 16.16 0.83
N ILE A 205 -5.80 15.86 2.06
CA ILE A 205 -6.46 16.76 2.97
C ILE A 205 -5.64 16.83 4.26
N ASP A 206 -5.16 18.02 4.60
CA ASP A 206 -4.54 18.28 5.90
C ASP A 206 -5.65 18.62 6.91
N GLY A 207 -5.89 17.73 7.88
CA GLY A 207 -6.95 17.89 8.87
C GLY A 207 -6.77 19.12 9.75
N VAL A 208 -5.53 19.50 10.08
CA VAL A 208 -5.24 20.71 10.88
C VAL A 208 -5.59 21.97 10.10
N VAL A 209 -5.14 22.05 8.84
CA VAL A 209 -5.38 23.23 8.00
C VAL A 209 -6.87 23.35 7.67
N SER A 210 -7.52 22.25 7.31
CA SER A 210 -8.94 22.21 6.94
C SER A 210 -9.88 22.57 8.08
N THR A 211 -9.51 22.27 9.35
CA THR A 211 -10.37 22.60 10.49
C THR A 211 -10.13 24.01 11.07
N ARG A 212 -8.88 24.48 11.07
CA ARG A 212 -8.53 25.74 11.71
C ARG A 212 -8.62 26.97 10.81
N ARG A 213 -8.54 26.81 9.50
CA ARG A 213 -8.44 27.91 8.53
C ARG A 213 -9.47 27.84 7.39
N ALA A 214 -10.42 26.93 7.49
CA ALA A 214 -11.42 26.73 6.46
C ALA A 214 -12.31 27.98 6.29
N THR A 215 -12.51 28.36 5.02
CA THR A 215 -13.57 29.28 4.61
C THR A 215 -14.81 28.46 4.24
N GLU A 216 -15.99 29.09 4.14
CA GLU A 216 -17.21 28.38 3.71
C GLU A 216 -17.03 27.71 2.34
N LYS A 217 -16.38 28.37 1.40
CA LYS A 217 -16.07 27.78 0.07
C LYS A 217 -15.15 26.57 0.16
N HIS A 218 -14.22 26.55 1.10
CA HIS A 218 -13.38 25.37 1.34
C HIS A 218 -14.22 24.21 1.89
N TRP A 219 -15.13 24.49 2.81
CA TRP A 219 -16.04 23.46 3.34
C TRP A 219 -16.96 22.88 2.26
N GLU A 220 -17.48 23.73 1.37
CA GLU A 220 -18.27 23.27 0.23
C GLU A 220 -17.46 22.33 -0.67
N LEU A 221 -16.23 22.71 -1.03
CA LEU A 221 -15.33 21.87 -1.79
C LEU A 221 -15.01 20.55 -1.07
N LEU A 222 -14.71 20.62 0.23
CA LEU A 222 -14.40 19.45 1.03
C LEU A 222 -15.56 18.46 1.03
N ARG A 223 -16.80 18.91 1.27
CA ARG A 223 -18.00 18.06 1.19
C ARG A 223 -18.18 17.45 -0.20
N GLN A 224 -17.88 18.21 -1.26
CA GLN A 224 -17.92 17.68 -2.63
C GLN A 224 -16.91 16.56 -2.83
N VAL A 225 -15.64 16.78 -2.48
CA VAL A 225 -14.55 15.79 -2.59
C VAL A 225 -14.87 14.54 -1.76
N MET A 226 -15.37 14.70 -0.55
CA MET A 226 -15.71 13.56 0.32
C MET A 226 -16.79 12.66 -0.27
N ARG A 227 -17.71 13.19 -1.09
CA ARG A 227 -18.76 12.41 -1.76
C ARG A 227 -18.31 11.74 -3.06
N MET A 228 -17.16 12.14 -3.62
CA MET A 228 -16.64 11.54 -4.86
C MET A 228 -16.22 10.08 -4.64
N PRO A 229 -16.42 9.18 -5.63
CA PRO A 229 -15.98 7.79 -5.55
C PRO A 229 -14.48 7.65 -5.87
N VAL A 230 -13.64 8.37 -5.15
CA VAL A 230 -12.18 8.46 -5.36
C VAL A 230 -11.43 8.19 -4.06
N THR A 231 -10.11 8.01 -4.15
CA THR A 231 -9.26 7.88 -2.96
C THR A 231 -8.98 9.24 -2.33
N LYS A 232 -9.22 9.35 -1.03
CA LYS A 232 -8.90 10.50 -0.20
C LYS A 232 -7.96 10.07 0.92
N VAL A 233 -6.94 10.88 1.17
CA VAL A 233 -6.02 10.68 2.29
C VAL A 233 -6.07 11.90 3.19
N VAL A 234 -6.39 11.69 4.46
CA VAL A 234 -6.48 12.74 5.47
C VAL A 234 -5.27 12.62 6.41
N GLU A 235 -4.40 13.61 6.38
CA GLU A 235 -3.37 13.79 7.40
C GLU A 235 -4.01 14.30 8.68
N HIS A 236 -3.60 13.78 9.83
CA HIS A 236 -4.18 14.09 11.14
C HIS A 236 -5.69 13.81 11.23
N PRO A 237 -6.13 12.57 10.98
CA PRO A 237 -7.56 12.23 10.94
C PRO A 237 -8.29 12.52 12.24
N ASP A 238 -7.62 12.41 13.40
CA ASP A 238 -8.21 12.72 14.71
C ASP A 238 -8.63 14.18 14.82
N ILE A 239 -7.79 15.11 14.36
CA ILE A 239 -8.09 16.55 14.35
C ILE A 239 -9.19 16.84 13.31
N PHE A 240 -9.13 16.16 12.16
CA PHE A 240 -10.17 16.27 11.15
C PHE A 240 -11.55 15.89 11.70
N CYS A 241 -11.65 14.77 12.41
CA CYS A 241 -12.89 14.29 13.02
C CYS A 241 -13.43 15.25 14.10
N GLN A 242 -12.55 15.93 14.85
CA GLN A 242 -12.99 16.92 15.85
C GLN A 242 -13.63 18.16 15.22
N GLY A 243 -13.27 18.51 14.01
CA GLY A 243 -13.75 19.69 13.30
C GLY A 243 -14.80 19.44 12.23
N THR A 244 -15.24 18.19 12.05
CA THR A 244 -16.17 17.78 10.98
C THR A 244 -17.24 16.82 11.50
N GLU A 245 -18.21 16.47 10.63
CA GLU A 245 -19.20 15.43 10.91
C GLU A 245 -18.63 13.99 10.82
N TYR A 246 -17.39 13.80 10.36
CA TYR A 246 -16.76 12.47 10.21
C TYR A 246 -16.22 11.98 11.54
N THR A 247 -16.19 10.64 11.65
CA THR A 247 -15.61 9.91 12.77
C THR A 247 -14.48 9.00 12.28
N LEU A 248 -13.67 8.48 13.18
CA LEU A 248 -12.65 7.49 12.80
C LEU A 248 -13.26 6.22 12.20
N ASP A 249 -14.53 5.93 12.50
CA ASP A 249 -15.22 4.76 11.94
C ASP A 249 -15.53 4.89 10.44
N ASP A 250 -15.59 6.11 9.93
CA ASP A 250 -15.80 6.37 8.50
C ASP A 250 -14.55 6.08 7.65
N PHE A 251 -13.38 5.92 8.28
CA PHE A 251 -12.16 5.61 7.57
C PHE A 251 -12.06 4.10 7.28
N ASP A 252 -11.71 3.76 6.03
CA ASP A 252 -11.44 2.38 5.62
C ASP A 252 -10.11 1.87 6.18
N TYR A 253 -9.12 2.76 6.29
CA TYR A 253 -7.78 2.47 6.79
C TYR A 253 -7.26 3.63 7.63
N ILE A 254 -6.60 3.29 8.74
CA ILE A 254 -5.78 4.22 9.52
C ILE A 254 -4.32 3.75 9.43
N ILE A 255 -3.43 4.65 9.12
CA ILE A 255 -2.00 4.41 9.02
C ILE A 255 -1.31 5.19 10.13
N GLU A 256 -0.54 4.50 10.96
CA GLU A 256 0.34 5.11 11.94
C GLU A 256 1.78 5.03 11.46
N LEU A 257 2.37 6.17 11.13
CA LEU A 257 3.78 6.26 10.75
C LEU A 257 4.58 6.82 11.93
N ARG A 258 5.50 6.03 12.44
CA ARG A 258 6.32 6.28 13.63
C ARG A 258 7.79 6.46 13.24
N ASN A 259 8.56 7.20 14.04
CA ASN A 259 10.03 7.21 13.88
C ASN A 259 10.65 5.92 14.42
N HIS A 260 10.11 5.40 15.53
CA HIS A 260 10.59 4.18 16.20
C HIS A 260 9.41 3.27 16.57
N PRO A 261 9.63 1.95 16.71
CA PRO A 261 8.56 0.99 17.03
C PRO A 261 7.79 1.32 18.33
N ASP A 262 8.49 1.80 19.34
CA ASP A 262 7.94 2.09 20.67
C ASP A 262 7.36 3.51 20.81
N GLU A 263 7.32 4.29 19.69
CA GLU A 263 6.78 5.64 19.71
C GLU A 263 5.26 5.61 19.88
N GLU A 264 4.76 6.25 20.91
CA GLU A 264 3.33 6.48 21.10
C GLU A 264 2.92 7.76 20.38
N ILE A 265 1.93 7.67 19.49
CA ILE A 265 1.36 8.82 18.82
C ILE A 265 0.21 9.32 19.69
N THR A 266 0.50 10.29 20.54
CA THR A 266 -0.51 10.99 21.33
C THR A 266 -1.03 12.19 20.55
N TYR A 267 -2.34 12.24 20.35
CA TYR A 267 -3.01 13.42 19.81
C TYR A 267 -3.52 14.24 20.99
N GLU A 268 -2.61 14.97 21.66
CA GLU A 268 -3.05 16.01 22.57
C GLU A 268 -3.86 17.05 21.79
N VAL A 269 -5.05 17.33 22.25
CA VAL A 269 -5.84 18.49 21.82
C VAL A 269 -5.04 19.71 22.25
N VAL A 270 -4.19 20.22 21.37
CA VAL A 270 -3.51 21.49 21.63
C VAL A 270 -4.60 22.55 21.55
N GLU A 271 -5.07 22.99 22.70
CA GLU A 271 -5.97 24.13 22.79
C GLU A 271 -5.36 25.31 22.03
N ALA A 272 -6.18 26.00 21.27
CA ALA A 272 -5.80 26.98 20.25
C ALA A 272 -4.96 28.20 20.76
N ASP A 273 -4.67 28.30 22.05
CA ASP A 273 -4.07 29.46 22.68
C ASP A 273 -2.53 29.46 22.78
N SER A 274 -1.87 28.33 22.49
CA SER A 274 -0.41 28.22 22.71
C SER A 274 0.46 28.67 21.53
N PHE A 275 -0.10 28.90 20.33
CA PHE A 275 0.69 29.24 19.12
C PHE A 275 0.78 30.75 18.81
N ASN A 276 0.15 31.60 19.59
CA ASN A 276 0.21 33.09 19.37
C ASN A 276 1.42 33.79 20.02
N ASN A 277 2.25 33.09 20.77
CA ASN A 277 3.33 33.74 21.53
C ASN A 277 4.74 33.65 20.96
N ASP A 278 4.95 32.91 19.84
CA ASP A 278 6.32 32.72 19.30
C ASP A 278 6.65 33.57 18.05
N PHE A 279 5.81 34.55 17.70
CA PHE A 279 6.10 35.51 16.63
C PHE A 279 5.83 36.96 17.05
N ASN A 280 6.58 37.42 18.04
CA ASN A 280 6.84 38.87 18.27
C ASN A 280 8.34 39.10 18.33
#